data_fe2f745e7deea9c59c8d43ab1ed00500
#
_entry.id   fe2f745e7deea9c59c8d43ab1ed00500
#
_cell.length_a   1.000
_cell.length_b   1.000
_cell.length_c   1.000
_cell.angle_alpha   90.00
_cell.angle_beta   90.00
_cell.angle_gamma   90.00
#
_symmetry.space_group_name_H-M   'P 1'
#
loop_
_entity.id
_entity.type
_entity.pdbx_description
1 polymer ?
#
loop_
_entity_poly.entity_id
_entity_poly.type
_entity_poly.pdbx_seq_one_letter_code
_entity_poly.pdbx_strand_id
1 'polypeptide(L)'
;RPQDNFYRYSNGGWIRKNPLKPAYSRFGTFDILQDTATSQIRHIVEELIAKPQTKGTNDYRVAVLYKQSLDSAERNRQGYKPLIPELQALQGIQTKDDLLKHIAQQDQVYGQGCLFGTGVAADEKNSTMNIFLFTQTSLGLGSRDYYVESTPEVKQILAGYEAYLVRILKLSGYSDAEASRIAKATIRIETELAQFSYSNTELRDSQKNYNIVTIADFARDNKGFDWSGYLRLRGLDVATANFMQLNFFKAF
;
A
#
# COMPACT_ATOMS: atom_id res chain seq x y z
N ARG A 1 -10.07 -12.25 -42.35
CA ARG A 1 -8.80 -12.30 -43.12
C ARG A 1 -7.78 -11.38 -42.41
N PRO A 2 -6.45 -11.60 -42.51
CA PRO A 2 -5.44 -10.79 -41.81
C PRO A 2 -5.52 -9.29 -42.14
N GLN A 3 -5.84 -8.94 -43.41
CA GLN A 3 -6.00 -7.55 -43.86
C GLN A 3 -7.26 -6.86 -43.31
N ASP A 4 -8.29 -7.62 -42.88
CA ASP A 4 -9.51 -7.05 -42.33
C ASP A 4 -9.36 -6.72 -40.85
N ASN A 5 -8.74 -7.63 -40.10
CA ASN A 5 -8.44 -7.46 -38.69
C ASN A 5 -7.37 -8.48 -38.26
N PHE A 6 -6.12 -8.04 -38.29
CA PHE A 6 -4.98 -8.91 -37.94
C PHE A 6 -5.05 -9.44 -36.49
N TYR A 7 -5.50 -8.63 -35.57
CA TYR A 7 -5.65 -9.06 -34.15
C TYR A 7 -6.64 -10.22 -34.02
N ARG A 8 -7.81 -10.11 -34.65
CA ARG A 8 -8.80 -11.20 -34.67
C ARG A 8 -8.34 -12.41 -35.48
N TYR A 9 -7.59 -12.21 -36.55
CA TYR A 9 -7.00 -13.30 -37.29
C TYR A 9 -6.03 -14.11 -36.45
N SER A 10 -5.13 -13.45 -35.73
CA SER A 10 -4.11 -14.09 -34.90
C SER A 10 -4.69 -14.67 -33.62
N ASN A 11 -5.56 -13.95 -32.93
CA ASN A 11 -6.00 -14.28 -31.55
C ASN A 11 -7.43 -14.81 -31.46
N GLY A 12 -8.23 -14.73 -32.55
CA GLY A 12 -9.66 -15.04 -32.50
C GLY A 12 -9.97 -16.49 -32.10
N GLY A 13 -9.09 -17.43 -32.44
CA GLY A 13 -9.20 -18.83 -32.00
C GLY A 13 -9.05 -18.98 -30.50
N TRP A 14 -8.05 -18.30 -29.94
CA TRP A 14 -7.81 -18.30 -28.48
C TRP A 14 -8.95 -17.62 -27.72
N ILE A 15 -9.40 -16.44 -28.19
CA ILE A 15 -10.49 -15.66 -27.57
C ILE A 15 -11.79 -16.49 -27.50
N ARG A 16 -12.12 -17.22 -28.54
CA ARG A 16 -13.32 -18.09 -28.52
C ARG A 16 -13.23 -19.23 -27.52
N LYS A 17 -12.02 -19.79 -27.31
CA LYS A 17 -11.78 -20.86 -26.35
C LYS A 17 -11.67 -20.36 -24.90
N ASN A 18 -11.35 -19.10 -24.72
CA ASN A 18 -11.10 -18.48 -23.42
C ASN A 18 -11.94 -17.21 -23.25
N PRO A 19 -13.27 -17.36 -23.07
CA PRO A 19 -14.16 -16.21 -22.90
C PRO A 19 -13.80 -15.46 -21.61
N LEU A 20 -14.05 -14.15 -21.60
CA LEU A 20 -13.86 -13.30 -20.42
C LEU A 20 -14.78 -13.81 -19.29
N LYS A 21 -14.20 -14.15 -18.16
CA LYS A 21 -14.95 -14.57 -16.98
C LYS A 21 -15.51 -13.35 -16.24
N PRO A 22 -16.67 -13.43 -15.56
CA PRO A 22 -17.29 -12.29 -14.88
C PRO A 22 -16.40 -11.60 -13.82
N ALA A 23 -15.46 -12.34 -13.23
CA ALA A 23 -14.54 -11.81 -12.22
C ALA A 23 -13.36 -11.00 -12.80
N TYR A 24 -13.21 -10.94 -14.13
CA TYR A 24 -12.08 -10.31 -14.80
C TYR A 24 -12.52 -9.16 -15.69
N SER A 25 -11.84 -8.03 -15.60
CA SER A 25 -11.99 -6.92 -16.56
C SER A 25 -11.22 -7.15 -17.87
N ARG A 26 -10.22 -8.03 -17.83
CA ARG A 26 -9.41 -8.53 -18.96
C ARG A 26 -9.03 -9.98 -18.69
N PHE A 27 -8.74 -10.75 -19.73
CA PHE A 27 -8.31 -12.15 -19.56
C PHE A 27 -7.30 -12.51 -20.63
N GLY A 28 -6.16 -13.05 -20.23
CA GLY A 28 -5.06 -13.43 -21.11
C GLY A 28 -4.26 -14.61 -20.55
N THR A 29 -3.17 -14.94 -21.23
CA THR A 29 -2.31 -16.08 -20.81
C THR A 29 -1.73 -15.89 -19.42
N PHE A 30 -1.38 -14.67 -19.04
CA PHE A 30 -0.89 -14.38 -17.69
C PHE A 30 -1.95 -14.62 -16.62
N ASP A 31 -3.21 -14.33 -16.90
CA ASP A 31 -4.31 -14.60 -15.97
C ASP A 31 -4.52 -16.12 -15.79
N ILE A 32 -4.37 -16.90 -16.88
CA ILE A 32 -4.40 -18.37 -16.82
C ILE A 32 -3.23 -18.90 -15.96
N LEU A 33 -2.02 -18.39 -16.14
CA LEU A 33 -0.86 -18.78 -15.35
C LEU A 33 -1.07 -18.44 -13.88
N GLN A 34 -1.59 -17.26 -13.58
CA GLN A 34 -1.89 -16.84 -12.21
C GLN A 34 -2.95 -17.74 -11.56
N ASP A 35 -4.05 -18.02 -12.25
CA ASP A 35 -5.09 -18.94 -11.77
C ASP A 35 -4.51 -20.35 -11.50
N THR A 36 -3.65 -20.84 -12.41
CA THR A 36 -3.00 -22.14 -12.27
C THR A 36 -2.06 -22.16 -11.07
N ALA A 37 -1.19 -21.18 -10.92
CA ALA A 37 -0.27 -21.05 -9.80
C ALA A 37 -1.02 -20.95 -8.46
N THR A 38 -2.08 -20.14 -8.42
CA THR A 38 -2.94 -20.01 -7.23
C THR A 38 -3.59 -21.34 -6.86
N SER A 39 -4.09 -22.10 -7.84
CA SER A 39 -4.67 -23.43 -7.61
C SER A 39 -3.64 -24.44 -7.10
N GLN A 40 -2.42 -24.42 -7.64
CA GLN A 40 -1.33 -25.28 -7.18
C GLN A 40 -0.91 -24.96 -5.74
N ILE A 41 -0.72 -23.66 -5.43
CA ILE A 41 -0.39 -23.22 -4.06
C ILE A 41 -1.50 -23.61 -3.09
N ARG A 42 -2.76 -23.39 -3.46
CA ARG A 42 -3.91 -23.81 -2.66
C ARG A 42 -3.89 -25.31 -2.37
N HIS A 43 -3.64 -26.14 -3.37
CA HIS A 43 -3.56 -27.58 -3.21
C HIS A 43 -2.45 -27.99 -2.23
N ILE A 44 -1.25 -27.42 -2.36
CA ILE A 44 -0.13 -27.63 -1.42
C ILE A 44 -0.55 -27.28 0.01
N VAL A 45 -1.19 -26.14 0.21
CA VAL A 45 -1.60 -25.70 1.55
C VAL A 45 -2.71 -26.60 2.10
N GLU A 46 -3.66 -27.04 1.27
CA GLU A 46 -4.72 -27.98 1.65
C GLU A 46 -4.13 -29.34 2.06
N GLU A 47 -3.11 -29.82 1.38
CA GLU A 47 -2.38 -31.05 1.80
C GLU A 47 -1.67 -30.86 3.15
N LEU A 48 -1.06 -29.68 3.38
CA LEU A 48 -0.40 -29.38 4.66
C LEU A 48 -1.38 -29.37 5.83
N ILE A 49 -2.58 -28.78 5.66
CA ILE A 49 -3.58 -28.72 6.72
C ILE A 49 -4.31 -30.03 6.97
N ALA A 50 -4.28 -30.96 6.00
CA ALA A 50 -4.91 -32.27 6.11
C ALA A 50 -4.14 -33.24 7.04
N LYS A 51 -2.88 -32.96 7.34
CA LYS A 51 -1.98 -33.78 8.14
C LYS A 51 -1.47 -33.02 9.37
N PRO A 52 -1.20 -33.71 10.50
CA PRO A 52 -0.50 -33.11 11.62
C PRO A 52 0.88 -32.59 11.20
N GLN A 53 1.21 -31.38 11.58
CA GLN A 53 2.51 -30.75 11.28
C GLN A 53 3.34 -30.62 12.56
N THR A 54 4.66 -30.80 12.45
CA THR A 54 5.58 -30.66 13.57
C THR A 54 5.72 -29.19 13.96
N LYS A 55 5.43 -28.87 15.22
CA LYS A 55 5.53 -27.49 15.75
C LYS A 55 6.93 -26.91 15.53
N GLY A 56 6.98 -25.68 15.04
CA GLY A 56 8.22 -24.94 14.76
C GLY A 56 8.73 -25.06 13.32
N THR A 57 8.21 -26.01 12.52
CA THR A 57 8.53 -26.10 11.08
C THR A 57 7.79 -25.04 10.27
N ASN A 58 8.25 -24.79 9.04
CA ASN A 58 7.56 -23.88 8.11
C ASN A 58 6.19 -24.44 7.73
N ASP A 59 6.07 -25.75 7.53
CA ASP A 59 4.80 -26.42 7.22
C ASP A 59 3.76 -26.19 8.32
N TYR A 60 4.19 -26.29 9.60
CA TYR A 60 3.34 -25.94 10.73
C TYR A 60 2.87 -24.48 10.70
N ARG A 61 3.79 -23.54 10.44
CA ARG A 61 3.49 -22.10 10.39
C ARG A 61 2.48 -21.79 9.29
N VAL A 62 2.68 -22.34 8.09
CA VAL A 62 1.77 -22.19 6.96
C VAL A 62 0.39 -22.78 7.28
N ALA A 63 0.36 -23.99 7.82
CA ALA A 63 -0.89 -24.67 8.17
C ALA A 63 -1.69 -23.90 9.23
N VAL A 64 -1.03 -23.39 10.28
CA VAL A 64 -1.67 -22.60 11.33
C VAL A 64 -2.21 -21.28 10.78
N LEU A 65 -1.40 -20.54 10.04
CA LEU A 65 -1.80 -19.26 9.46
C LEU A 65 -3.01 -19.41 8.53
N TYR A 66 -2.99 -20.43 7.68
CA TYR A 66 -4.10 -20.70 6.75
C TYR A 66 -5.39 -21.07 7.50
N LYS A 67 -5.32 -21.97 8.50
CA LYS A 67 -6.47 -22.33 9.35
C LYS A 67 -7.05 -21.10 10.06
N GLN A 68 -6.19 -20.25 10.63
CA GLN A 68 -6.62 -19.00 11.28
C GLN A 68 -7.27 -18.03 10.28
N SER A 69 -6.75 -17.96 9.04
CA SER A 69 -7.32 -17.12 7.99
C SER A 69 -8.73 -17.52 7.59
N LEU A 70 -9.04 -18.82 7.66
CA LEU A 70 -10.36 -19.36 7.32
C LEU A 70 -11.34 -19.34 8.49
N ASP A 71 -10.88 -19.13 9.72
CA ASP A 71 -11.74 -19.09 10.91
C ASP A 71 -12.53 -17.78 11.01
N SER A 72 -13.57 -17.69 10.20
CA SER A 72 -14.46 -16.52 10.19
C SER A 72 -15.27 -16.39 11.48
N ALA A 73 -15.57 -17.51 12.15
CA ALA A 73 -16.32 -17.50 13.40
C ALA A 73 -15.50 -16.83 14.51
N GLU A 74 -14.24 -17.21 14.65
CA GLU A 74 -13.33 -16.59 15.63
C GLU A 74 -13.06 -15.11 15.29
N ARG A 75 -12.81 -14.78 14.03
CA ARG A 75 -12.65 -13.37 13.60
C ARG A 75 -13.87 -12.51 13.92
N ASN A 76 -15.07 -13.03 13.67
CA ASN A 76 -16.32 -12.35 14.01
C ASN A 76 -16.49 -12.19 15.52
N ARG A 77 -16.12 -13.20 16.32
CA ARG A 77 -16.14 -13.15 17.79
C ARG A 77 -15.17 -12.11 18.34
N GLN A 78 -13.98 -12.00 17.77
CA GLN A 78 -12.97 -11.01 18.17
C GLN A 78 -13.39 -9.59 17.78
N GLY A 79 -14.01 -9.41 16.60
CA GLY A 79 -14.34 -8.09 16.06
C GLY A 79 -13.08 -7.22 15.93
N TYR A 80 -13.16 -5.98 16.38
CA TYR A 80 -12.02 -5.04 16.34
C TYR A 80 -11.12 -5.09 17.59
N LYS A 81 -11.37 -5.98 18.56
CA LYS A 81 -10.59 -6.06 19.79
C LYS A 81 -9.07 -6.14 19.58
N PRO A 82 -8.55 -6.87 18.58
CA PRO A 82 -7.11 -6.89 18.32
C PRO A 82 -6.51 -5.54 17.91
N LEU A 83 -7.33 -4.59 17.46
CA LEU A 83 -6.89 -3.24 17.08
C LEU A 83 -6.89 -2.24 18.24
N ILE A 84 -7.48 -2.59 19.38
CA ILE A 84 -7.62 -1.67 20.53
C ILE A 84 -6.27 -1.08 20.97
N PRO A 85 -5.17 -1.84 21.10
CA PRO A 85 -3.88 -1.25 21.49
C PRO A 85 -3.38 -0.18 20.49
N GLU A 86 -3.55 -0.42 19.19
CA GLU A 86 -3.17 0.54 18.15
C GLU A 86 -4.05 1.80 18.19
N LEU A 87 -5.36 1.63 18.37
CA LEU A 87 -6.29 2.76 18.50
C LEU A 87 -5.98 3.60 19.73
N GLN A 88 -5.60 2.97 20.85
CA GLN A 88 -5.17 3.67 22.07
C GLN A 88 -3.85 4.40 21.86
N ALA A 89 -2.89 3.81 21.15
CA ALA A 89 -1.63 4.45 20.79
C ALA A 89 -1.86 5.72 19.96
N LEU A 90 -2.79 5.68 18.99
CA LEU A 90 -3.18 6.85 18.20
C LEU A 90 -3.81 7.97 19.07
N GLN A 91 -4.64 7.61 20.04
CA GLN A 91 -5.25 8.58 20.97
C GLN A 91 -4.22 9.25 21.90
N GLY A 92 -3.08 8.60 22.13
CA GLY A 92 -1.97 9.12 22.92
C GLY A 92 -1.13 10.18 22.22
N ILE A 93 -1.29 10.40 20.93
CA ILE A 93 -0.51 11.39 20.16
C ILE A 93 -1.00 12.80 20.48
N GLN A 94 -0.13 13.60 21.13
CA GLN A 94 -0.42 14.98 21.53
C GLN A 94 0.50 15.99 20.86
N THR A 95 1.70 15.56 20.44
CA THR A 95 2.75 16.43 19.89
C THR A 95 3.22 15.91 18.53
N LYS A 96 3.95 16.76 17.78
CA LYS A 96 4.62 16.33 16.54
C LYS A 96 5.67 15.23 16.82
N ASP A 97 6.34 15.29 17.97
CA ASP A 97 7.32 14.28 18.37
C ASP A 97 6.64 12.92 18.64
N ASP A 98 5.46 12.91 19.26
CA ASP A 98 4.69 11.67 19.45
C ASP A 98 4.25 11.09 18.10
N LEU A 99 3.81 11.95 17.18
CA LEU A 99 3.47 11.54 15.82
C LEU A 99 4.67 10.95 15.09
N LEU A 100 5.84 11.60 15.18
CA LEU A 100 7.08 11.12 14.57
C LEU A 100 7.47 9.74 15.10
N LYS A 101 7.41 9.55 16.43
CA LYS A 101 7.67 8.27 17.08
C LYS A 101 6.71 7.19 16.61
N HIS A 102 5.41 7.52 16.54
CA HIS A 102 4.39 6.59 16.07
C HIS A 102 4.63 6.17 14.63
N ILE A 103 4.90 7.12 13.70
CA ILE A 103 5.22 6.83 12.31
C ILE A 103 6.44 5.90 12.21
N ALA A 104 7.53 6.23 12.91
CA ALA A 104 8.75 5.43 12.90
C ALA A 104 8.50 3.99 13.44
N GLN A 105 7.68 3.85 14.47
CA GLN A 105 7.29 2.55 15.02
C GLN A 105 6.42 1.74 14.06
N GLN A 106 5.44 2.36 13.40
CA GLN A 106 4.60 1.70 12.40
C GLN A 106 5.44 1.17 11.25
N ASP A 107 6.38 1.97 10.74
CA ASP A 107 7.29 1.55 9.68
C ASP A 107 8.21 0.40 10.11
N GLN A 108 8.65 0.41 11.38
CA GLN A 108 9.52 -0.65 11.93
C GLN A 108 8.76 -1.97 12.11
N VAL A 109 7.51 -1.91 12.56
CA VAL A 109 6.70 -3.10 12.86
C VAL A 109 6.07 -3.69 11.59
N TYR A 110 5.51 -2.85 10.75
CA TYR A 110 4.72 -3.30 9.59
C TYR A 110 5.44 -3.16 8.25
N GLY A 111 6.58 -2.46 8.20
CA GLY A 111 7.35 -2.25 6.97
C GLY A 111 6.66 -1.39 5.91
N GLN A 112 5.56 -0.75 6.27
CA GLN A 112 4.79 0.13 5.37
C GLN A 112 4.53 1.45 6.06
N GLY A 113 5.07 2.54 5.47
CA GLY A 113 4.87 3.88 5.98
C GLY A 113 3.43 4.36 5.81
N CYS A 114 2.89 5.02 6.83
CA CYS A 114 1.56 5.61 6.75
C CYS A 114 1.55 6.93 5.96
N LEU A 115 2.66 7.68 5.92
CA LEU A 115 2.79 8.96 5.22
C LEU A 115 3.64 8.86 3.95
N PHE A 116 4.62 7.98 3.93
CA PHE A 116 5.50 7.73 2.79
C PHE A 116 6.10 6.32 2.90
N GLY A 117 6.58 5.79 1.80
CA GLY A 117 7.28 4.50 1.78
C GLY A 117 8.78 4.68 1.95
N THR A 118 9.42 3.66 2.51
CA THR A 118 10.89 3.57 2.56
C THR A 118 11.35 2.19 2.11
N GLY A 119 12.56 2.12 1.58
CA GLY A 119 13.14 0.86 1.14
C GLY A 119 14.62 0.96 0.85
N VAL A 120 15.21 -0.15 0.46
CA VAL A 120 16.57 -0.23 -0.03
C VAL A 120 16.56 -0.94 -1.37
N ALA A 121 17.22 -0.37 -2.37
CA ALA A 121 17.39 -0.99 -3.68
C ALA A 121 18.80 -0.73 -4.22
N ALA A 122 19.17 -1.44 -5.27
CA ALA A 122 20.38 -1.11 -6.02
C ALA A 122 20.24 0.30 -6.62
N ASP A 123 21.32 1.09 -6.53
CA ASP A 123 21.35 2.41 -7.17
C ASP A 123 21.27 2.23 -8.70
N GLU A 124 20.30 2.91 -9.33
CA GLU A 124 20.06 2.79 -10.79
C GLU A 124 21.24 3.22 -11.65
N LYS A 125 22.13 4.09 -11.14
CA LYS A 125 23.34 4.56 -11.83
C LYS A 125 24.61 3.86 -11.38
N ASN A 126 24.55 3.10 -10.27
CA ASN A 126 25.66 2.30 -9.76
C ASN A 126 25.13 1.02 -9.09
N SER A 127 24.77 0.04 -9.88
CA SER A 127 24.17 -1.23 -9.42
C SER A 127 25.03 -2.06 -8.46
N THR A 128 26.28 -1.67 -8.22
CA THR A 128 27.15 -2.31 -7.21
C THR A 128 26.90 -1.77 -5.80
N MET A 129 26.14 -0.70 -5.66
CA MET A 129 25.79 -0.06 -4.40
C MET A 129 24.29 -0.13 -4.14
N ASN A 130 23.93 -0.27 -2.89
CA ASN A 130 22.56 -0.09 -2.44
C ASN A 130 22.34 1.35 -1.99
N ILE A 131 21.14 1.86 -2.23
CA ILE A 131 20.71 3.18 -1.78
C ILE A 131 19.41 3.09 -1.01
N PHE A 132 19.28 3.93 0.02
CA PHE A 132 18.03 4.10 0.74
C PHE A 132 17.05 4.95 -0.07
N LEU A 133 15.80 4.52 -0.13
CA LEU A 133 14.74 5.14 -0.91
C LEU A 133 13.67 5.73 0.00
N PHE A 134 13.24 6.94 -0.34
CA PHE A 134 11.97 7.50 0.10
C PHE A 134 11.02 7.55 -1.09
N THR A 135 9.80 7.02 -0.94
CA THR A 135 8.77 6.99 -1.98
C THR A 135 7.47 7.61 -1.48
N GLN A 136 6.75 8.29 -2.37
CA GLN A 136 5.40 8.75 -2.02
C GLN A 136 4.53 7.56 -1.61
N THR A 137 3.57 7.82 -0.69
CA THR A 137 2.63 6.78 -0.26
C THR A 137 1.56 6.51 -1.32
N SER A 138 0.97 5.33 -1.27
CA SER A 138 -0.31 5.09 -1.93
C SER A 138 -1.42 5.74 -1.12
N LEU A 139 -2.19 6.61 -1.77
CA LEU A 139 -3.42 7.16 -1.19
C LEU A 139 -4.48 6.06 -1.07
N GLY A 140 -5.48 6.23 -0.24
CA GLY A 140 -6.48 5.22 0.03
C GLY A 140 -7.24 4.70 -1.19
N LEU A 141 -7.39 5.52 -2.24
CA LEU A 141 -7.92 5.14 -3.54
C LEU A 141 -6.83 4.70 -4.56
N GLY A 142 -5.56 4.64 -4.14
CA GLY A 142 -4.43 4.15 -4.94
C GLY A 142 -3.83 5.17 -5.89
N SER A 143 -4.61 5.94 -6.65
CA SER A 143 -4.11 6.97 -7.57
C SER A 143 -4.47 8.37 -7.13
N ARG A 144 -3.53 9.32 -7.32
CA ARG A 144 -3.79 10.74 -7.11
C ARG A 144 -4.96 11.27 -7.93
N ASP A 145 -5.22 10.68 -9.09
CA ASP A 145 -6.21 11.17 -10.06
C ASP A 145 -7.62 11.19 -9.44
N TYR A 146 -7.93 10.26 -8.55
CA TYR A 146 -9.20 10.25 -7.79
C TYR A 146 -9.39 11.43 -6.83
N TYR A 147 -8.34 12.21 -6.54
CA TYR A 147 -8.39 13.35 -5.62
C TYR A 147 -8.25 14.70 -6.34
N VAL A 148 -7.64 14.71 -7.53
CA VAL A 148 -7.36 15.94 -8.27
C VAL A 148 -8.31 16.18 -9.44
N GLU A 149 -8.90 15.13 -9.99
CA GLU A 149 -9.91 15.24 -11.04
C GLU A 149 -11.29 15.54 -10.45
N SER A 150 -12.15 16.21 -11.23
CA SER A 150 -13.46 16.64 -10.78
C SER A 150 -14.61 16.14 -11.67
N THR A 151 -14.39 14.98 -12.35
CA THR A 151 -15.47 14.36 -13.15
C THR A 151 -16.61 13.85 -12.26
N PRO A 152 -17.83 13.69 -12.78
CA PRO A 152 -18.94 13.13 -12.02
C PRO A 152 -18.61 11.76 -11.42
N GLU A 153 -17.91 10.92 -12.17
CA GLU A 153 -17.49 9.56 -11.78
C GLU A 153 -16.51 9.61 -10.59
N VAL A 154 -15.53 10.50 -10.64
CA VAL A 154 -14.55 10.67 -9.57
C VAL A 154 -15.25 11.18 -8.29
N LYS A 155 -16.15 12.13 -8.41
CA LYS A 155 -16.95 12.61 -7.27
C LYS A 155 -17.79 11.49 -6.62
N GLN A 156 -18.36 10.61 -7.43
CA GLN A 156 -19.10 9.45 -6.92
C GLN A 156 -18.19 8.46 -6.20
N ILE A 157 -16.98 8.21 -6.73
CA ILE A 157 -15.98 7.34 -6.10
C ILE A 157 -15.52 7.92 -4.75
N LEU A 158 -15.24 9.23 -4.68
CA LEU A 158 -14.87 9.89 -3.43
C LEU A 158 -15.98 9.82 -2.39
N ALA A 159 -17.24 10.04 -2.80
CA ALA A 159 -18.38 9.92 -1.89
C ALA A 159 -18.55 8.47 -1.37
N GLY A 160 -18.34 7.49 -2.24
CA GLY A 160 -18.33 6.07 -1.85
C GLY A 160 -17.20 5.74 -0.87
N TYR A 161 -16.01 6.33 -1.07
CA TYR A 161 -14.87 6.17 -0.18
C TYR A 161 -15.12 6.82 1.19
N GLU A 162 -15.71 8.02 1.24
CA GLU A 162 -16.11 8.65 2.50
C GLU A 162 -17.08 7.76 3.28
N ALA A 163 -18.11 7.23 2.62
CA ALA A 163 -19.07 6.32 3.23
C ALA A 163 -18.41 5.03 3.75
N TYR A 164 -17.45 4.49 3.01
CA TYR A 164 -16.65 3.34 3.43
C TYR A 164 -15.83 3.65 4.69
N LEU A 165 -15.11 4.77 4.72
CA LEU A 165 -14.33 5.20 5.88
C LEU A 165 -15.20 5.35 7.13
N VAL A 166 -16.35 6.03 7.02
CA VAL A 166 -17.31 6.16 8.12
C VAL A 166 -17.73 4.78 8.64
N ARG A 167 -18.07 3.87 7.73
CA ARG A 167 -18.50 2.51 8.11
C ARG A 167 -17.40 1.74 8.85
N ILE A 168 -16.16 1.77 8.37
CA ILE A 168 -15.04 1.08 9.01
C ILE A 168 -14.75 1.66 10.40
N LEU A 169 -14.75 2.98 10.54
CA LEU A 169 -14.53 3.64 11.82
C LEU A 169 -15.62 3.30 12.83
N LYS A 170 -16.88 3.25 12.42
CA LYS A 170 -17.98 2.79 13.29
C LYS A 170 -17.81 1.34 13.72
N LEU A 171 -17.39 0.45 12.82
CA LEU A 171 -17.07 -0.94 13.16
C LEU A 171 -15.86 -1.06 14.11
N SER A 172 -15.01 -0.04 14.16
CA SER A 172 -13.87 0.07 15.08
C SER A 172 -14.23 0.77 16.41
N GLY A 173 -15.51 1.03 16.66
CA GLY A 173 -16.02 1.56 17.93
C GLY A 173 -16.15 3.07 18.02
N TYR A 174 -15.90 3.83 16.94
CA TYR A 174 -16.10 5.27 16.94
C TYR A 174 -17.58 5.64 16.84
N SER A 175 -17.97 6.75 17.45
CA SER A 175 -19.30 7.34 17.29
C SER A 175 -19.52 7.85 15.86
N ASP A 176 -20.78 8.04 15.46
CA ASP A 176 -21.15 8.55 14.13
C ASP A 176 -20.51 9.92 13.85
N ALA A 177 -20.48 10.80 14.84
CA ALA A 177 -19.90 12.13 14.72
C ALA A 177 -18.36 12.07 14.55
N GLU A 178 -17.68 11.24 15.33
CA GLU A 178 -16.23 11.05 15.24
C GLU A 178 -15.83 10.37 13.94
N ALA A 179 -16.56 9.32 13.54
CA ALA A 179 -16.31 8.60 12.30
C ALA A 179 -16.43 9.55 11.09
N SER A 180 -17.46 10.37 11.04
CA SER A 180 -17.65 11.37 9.98
C SER A 180 -16.54 12.43 9.98
N ARG A 181 -16.15 12.92 11.15
CA ARG A 181 -15.08 13.91 11.30
C ARG A 181 -13.73 13.33 10.82
N ILE A 182 -13.39 12.10 11.22
CA ILE A 182 -12.16 11.44 10.84
C ILE A 182 -12.14 11.16 9.33
N ALA A 183 -13.23 10.61 8.76
CA ALA A 183 -13.32 10.32 7.34
C ALA A 183 -13.09 11.58 6.48
N LYS A 184 -13.72 12.70 6.82
CA LYS A 184 -13.53 13.99 6.13
C LYS A 184 -12.10 14.50 6.27
N ALA A 185 -11.50 14.37 7.46
CA ALA A 185 -10.12 14.77 7.69
C ALA A 185 -9.14 13.91 6.87
N THR A 186 -9.37 12.60 6.78
CA THR A 186 -8.58 11.67 5.95
C THR A 186 -8.62 12.10 4.49
N ILE A 187 -9.80 12.28 3.91
CA ILE A 187 -9.95 12.70 2.51
C ILE A 187 -9.28 14.05 2.25
N ARG A 188 -9.41 15.01 3.17
CA ARG A 188 -8.74 16.31 3.06
C ARG A 188 -7.22 16.16 3.02
N ILE A 189 -6.63 15.41 3.95
CA ILE A 189 -5.18 15.17 3.99
C ILE A 189 -4.71 14.45 2.73
N GLU A 190 -5.41 13.41 2.30
CA GLU A 190 -5.08 12.67 1.09
C GLU A 190 -5.20 13.55 -0.16
N THR A 191 -6.19 14.44 -0.22
CA THR A 191 -6.33 15.41 -1.32
C THR A 191 -5.17 16.41 -1.34
N GLU A 192 -4.75 16.90 -0.18
CA GLU A 192 -3.58 17.79 -0.06
C GLU A 192 -2.30 17.05 -0.52
N LEU A 193 -2.06 15.83 -0.08
CA LEU A 193 -0.92 15.00 -0.51
C LEU A 193 -0.97 14.69 -2.02
N ALA A 194 -2.16 14.45 -2.57
CA ALA A 194 -2.35 14.17 -3.99
C ALA A 194 -1.89 15.30 -4.90
N GLN A 195 -1.97 16.57 -4.45
CA GLN A 195 -1.49 17.72 -5.23
C GLN A 195 0.01 17.64 -5.53
N PHE A 196 0.79 17.05 -4.61
CA PHE A 196 2.24 16.93 -4.72
C PHE A 196 2.69 15.55 -5.19
N SER A 197 1.78 14.58 -5.21
CA SER A 197 2.07 13.21 -5.67
C SER A 197 2.29 13.17 -7.18
N TYR A 198 3.20 12.30 -7.62
CA TYR A 198 3.43 12.03 -9.03
C TYR A 198 2.29 11.18 -9.61
N SER A 199 1.93 11.47 -10.85
CA SER A 199 0.99 10.64 -11.62
C SER A 199 1.59 9.29 -11.96
N ASN A 200 0.74 8.33 -12.36
CA ASN A 200 1.17 7.01 -12.80
C ASN A 200 2.16 7.04 -13.98
N THR A 201 2.12 8.07 -14.81
CA THR A 201 3.09 8.28 -15.89
C THR A 201 4.43 8.76 -15.34
N GLU A 202 4.41 9.74 -14.43
CA GLU A 202 5.62 10.29 -13.82
C GLU A 202 6.35 9.28 -12.93
N LEU A 203 5.62 8.38 -12.26
CA LEU A 203 6.21 7.28 -11.48
C LEU A 203 7.03 6.28 -12.31
N ARG A 204 6.82 6.24 -13.64
CA ARG A 204 7.58 5.37 -14.56
C ARG A 204 8.81 6.04 -15.16
N ASP A 205 8.99 7.34 -14.93
CA ASP A 205 10.14 8.10 -15.41
C ASP A 205 11.30 7.95 -14.42
N SER A 206 12.23 7.03 -14.71
CA SER A 206 13.37 6.74 -13.84
C SER A 206 14.27 7.98 -13.66
N GLN A 207 14.41 8.83 -14.66
CA GLN A 207 15.22 10.05 -14.54
C GLN A 207 14.58 11.05 -13.56
N LYS A 208 13.27 11.22 -13.65
CA LYS A 208 12.51 12.10 -12.74
C LYS A 208 12.49 11.59 -11.31
N ASN A 209 12.56 10.27 -11.13
CA ASN A 209 12.54 9.59 -9.83
C ASN A 209 13.94 9.35 -9.24
N TYR A 210 15.01 9.89 -9.86
CA TYR A 210 16.37 9.76 -9.36
C TYR A 210 16.86 11.07 -8.76
N ASN A 211 16.67 11.26 -7.45
CA ASN A 211 16.96 12.49 -6.72
C ASN A 211 17.79 12.18 -5.47
N ILE A 212 19.09 11.98 -5.66
CA ILE A 212 20.02 11.68 -4.56
C ILE A 212 20.36 12.97 -3.82
N VAL A 213 20.11 12.99 -2.52
CA VAL A 213 20.44 14.09 -1.63
C VAL A 213 21.03 13.60 -0.33
N THR A 214 21.83 14.43 0.36
CA THR A 214 22.22 14.11 1.74
C THR A 214 21.04 14.37 2.67
N ILE A 215 20.89 13.53 3.69
CA ILE A 215 19.84 13.70 4.70
C ILE A 215 20.00 15.05 5.42
N ALA A 216 21.23 15.46 5.70
CA ALA A 216 21.51 16.73 6.38
C ALA A 216 21.05 17.95 5.56
N ASP A 217 21.35 18.00 4.26
CA ASP A 217 20.93 19.08 3.38
C ASP A 217 19.41 19.09 3.22
N PHE A 218 18.82 17.90 2.99
CA PHE A 218 17.38 17.79 2.83
C PHE A 218 16.63 18.24 4.09
N ALA A 219 17.06 17.83 5.28
CA ALA A 219 16.48 18.23 6.57
C ALA A 219 16.63 19.74 6.85
N ARG A 220 17.79 20.33 6.47
CA ARG A 220 18.02 21.77 6.61
C ARG A 220 17.02 22.59 5.78
N ASP A 221 16.74 22.12 4.56
CA ASP A 221 15.94 22.86 3.58
C ASP A 221 14.43 22.54 3.68
N ASN A 222 14.06 21.43 4.35
CA ASN A 222 12.68 20.94 4.50
C ASN A 222 12.37 20.66 5.97
N LYS A 223 12.08 21.70 6.75
CA LYS A 223 11.95 21.67 8.22
C LYS A 223 10.58 21.23 8.73
N GLY A 224 9.63 20.94 7.85
CA GLY A 224 8.27 20.54 8.24
C GLY A 224 8.22 19.19 8.95
N PHE A 225 9.16 18.29 8.62
CA PHE A 225 9.30 16.96 9.20
C PHE A 225 10.75 16.72 9.67
N ASP A 226 10.94 16.06 10.82
CA ASP A 226 12.28 15.73 11.32
C ASP A 226 12.81 14.44 10.67
N TRP A 227 13.39 14.59 9.47
CA TRP A 227 13.94 13.49 8.67
C TRP A 227 15.06 12.74 9.39
N SER A 228 15.95 13.47 10.05
CA SER A 228 17.07 12.88 10.81
C SER A 228 16.58 12.14 12.06
N GLY A 229 15.61 12.71 12.78
CA GLY A 229 14.97 12.09 13.93
C GLY A 229 14.22 10.83 13.56
N TYR A 230 13.50 10.83 12.44
CA TYR A 230 12.81 9.66 11.92
C TYR A 230 13.77 8.48 11.66
N LEU A 231 14.89 8.72 10.95
CA LEU A 231 15.88 7.68 10.67
C LEU A 231 16.52 7.15 11.96
N ARG A 232 16.88 8.05 12.87
CA ARG A 232 17.44 7.68 14.18
C ARG A 232 16.49 6.82 15.01
N LEU A 233 15.20 7.15 15.04
CA LEU A 233 14.17 6.38 15.75
C LEU A 233 14.01 4.97 15.17
N ARG A 234 14.28 4.80 13.87
CA ARG A 234 14.30 3.50 13.21
C ARG A 234 15.63 2.74 13.36
N GLY A 235 16.62 3.33 14.02
CA GLY A 235 17.96 2.73 14.14
C GLY A 235 18.73 2.71 12.81
N LEU A 236 18.42 3.63 11.89
CA LEU A 236 19.04 3.72 10.57
C LEU A 236 20.09 4.84 10.55
N ASP A 237 21.31 4.50 10.14
CA ASP A 237 22.39 5.44 9.85
C ASP A 237 22.52 5.60 8.33
N VAL A 238 21.86 6.64 7.79
CA VAL A 238 21.77 6.89 6.36
C VAL A 238 22.27 8.32 6.09
N ALA A 239 23.39 8.44 5.41
CA ALA A 239 23.96 9.75 5.04
C ALA A 239 23.31 10.34 3.79
N THR A 240 22.97 9.49 2.79
CA THR A 240 22.38 9.88 1.51
C THR A 240 21.21 8.97 1.16
N ALA A 241 20.18 9.53 0.54
CA ALA A 241 19.01 8.78 0.09
C ALA A 241 18.52 9.30 -1.27
N ASN A 242 17.77 8.46 -1.98
CA ASN A 242 16.99 8.88 -3.13
C ASN A 242 15.56 9.25 -2.68
N PHE A 243 15.22 10.53 -2.73
CA PHE A 243 13.84 10.99 -2.57
C PHE A 243 13.13 10.95 -3.92
N MET A 244 12.60 9.79 -4.27
CA MET A 244 12.15 9.49 -5.64
C MET A 244 11.15 10.52 -6.17
N GLN A 245 10.15 10.91 -5.39
CA GLN A 245 9.19 11.95 -5.76
C GLN A 245 9.47 13.23 -4.95
N LEU A 246 10.54 13.91 -5.31
CA LEU A 246 11.11 15.03 -4.53
C LEU A 246 10.08 16.12 -4.16
N ASN A 247 9.16 16.44 -5.07
CA ASN A 247 8.14 17.47 -4.81
C ASN A 247 7.15 17.05 -3.72
N PHE A 248 6.83 15.76 -3.65
CA PHE A 248 5.99 15.21 -2.59
C PHE A 248 6.63 15.42 -1.22
N PHE A 249 7.92 15.15 -1.07
CA PHE A 249 8.63 15.28 0.19
C PHE A 249 8.90 16.74 0.61
N LYS A 250 8.95 17.67 -0.35
CA LYS A 250 9.05 19.11 -0.05
C LYS A 250 7.74 19.73 0.47
N ALA A 251 6.63 18.99 0.36
CA ALA A 251 5.33 19.44 0.83
C ALA A 251 5.08 19.13 2.32
N PHE A 252 5.94 18.32 2.94
CA PHE A 252 5.90 18.03 4.38
C PHE A 252 6.49 19.18 5.17
#